data_b04aa7e7938bde2c19132117fe59875d
#
_entry.id   b04aa7e7938bde2c19132117fe59875d
#
_cell.length_a   1.000
_cell.length_b   1.000
_cell.length_c   1.000
_cell.angle_alpha   90.00
_cell.angle_beta   90.00
_cell.angle_gamma   90.00
#
_symmetry.space_group_name_H-M   'P 1'
#
loop_
_entity.id
_entity.type
_entity.pdbx_description
1 polymer ?
#
loop_
_entity_poly.entity_id
_entity_poly.type
_entity_poly.pdbx_seq_one_letter_code
_entity_poly.pdbx_strand_id
1 'polypeptide(L)'
;NMQSRIDNALVMAEYEDGSCDTLRLENPINWPTVNEEFIFDGKAFWSAPVMPLRFRLDNGRVGRQINARELLSVIPSKHDGKEKKIGDNNRYAIDKGAGVILKMPLDSERKIRAIRVKTLSNDIVVGLMAVTLEKL
;
A
#
# COMPACT_ATOMS: atom_id res chain seq x y z
N ASN A 1 -4.97 4.22 21.52
CA ASN A 1 -5.73 4.68 20.36
C ASN A 1 -5.47 3.74 19.20
N MET A 2 -6.37 2.79 18.99
CA MET A 2 -6.36 2.01 17.75
C MET A 2 -6.57 2.97 16.60
N GLN A 3 -5.63 2.98 15.67
CA GLN A 3 -5.80 3.70 14.43
C GLN A 3 -6.96 3.06 13.68
N SER A 4 -8.04 3.79 13.52
CA SER A 4 -9.21 3.28 12.81
C SER A 4 -8.85 3.01 11.35
N ARG A 5 -9.34 1.90 10.84
CA ARG A 5 -9.29 1.61 9.43
C ARG A 5 -10.14 2.64 8.69
N ILE A 6 -9.59 3.18 7.62
CA ILE A 6 -10.29 4.15 6.78
C ILE A 6 -10.41 3.55 5.39
N ASP A 7 -11.66 3.36 4.96
CA ASP A 7 -11.97 3.01 3.58
C ASP A 7 -11.78 4.25 2.70
N ASN A 8 -10.75 4.22 1.88
CA ASN A 8 -10.38 5.38 1.05
C ASN A 8 -10.97 5.31 -0.35
N ALA A 9 -10.97 4.12 -0.94
CA ALA A 9 -11.45 3.95 -2.30
C ALA A 9 -11.83 2.49 -2.58
N LEU A 10 -12.47 2.30 -3.72
CA LEU A 10 -12.80 0.99 -4.28
C LEU A 10 -12.17 0.86 -5.66
N VAL A 11 -11.60 -0.31 -5.93
CA VAL A 11 -11.26 -0.73 -7.29
C VAL A 11 -12.27 -1.81 -7.69
N MET A 12 -12.99 -1.60 -8.76
CA MET A 12 -14.05 -2.48 -9.22
C MET A 12 -13.74 -3.04 -10.60
N ALA A 13 -13.83 -4.34 -10.76
CA ALA A 13 -13.87 -5.00 -12.06
C ALA A 13 -15.35 -5.21 -12.43
N GLU A 14 -15.82 -4.48 -13.40
CA GLU A 14 -17.17 -4.59 -13.92
C GLU A 14 -17.21 -5.62 -15.06
N TYR A 15 -18.14 -6.53 -15.01
CA TYR A 15 -18.34 -7.54 -16.03
C TYR A 15 -19.46 -7.16 -17.01
N GLU A 16 -19.45 -7.77 -18.20
CA GLU A 16 -20.49 -7.53 -19.23
C GLU A 16 -21.90 -7.89 -18.76
N ASP A 17 -22.04 -8.84 -17.82
CA ASP A 17 -23.31 -9.24 -17.24
C ASP A 17 -23.86 -8.26 -16.19
N GLY A 18 -23.17 -7.15 -15.91
CA GLY A 18 -23.54 -6.14 -14.94
C GLY A 18 -23.09 -6.45 -13.51
N SER A 19 -22.51 -7.59 -13.22
CA SER A 19 -21.89 -7.88 -11.92
C SER A 19 -20.53 -7.22 -11.78
N CYS A 20 -20.02 -7.13 -10.56
CA CYS A 20 -18.66 -6.63 -10.33
C CYS A 20 -17.98 -7.33 -9.14
N ASP A 21 -16.66 -7.43 -9.23
CA ASP A 21 -15.80 -7.71 -8.10
C ASP A 21 -15.20 -6.41 -7.59
N THR A 22 -14.99 -6.33 -6.28
CA THR A 22 -14.55 -5.10 -5.62
C THR A 22 -13.38 -5.36 -4.69
N LEU A 23 -12.36 -4.54 -4.81
CA LEU A 23 -11.23 -4.46 -3.88
C LEU A 23 -11.33 -3.14 -3.11
N ARG A 24 -11.38 -3.21 -1.79
CA ARG A 24 -11.33 -2.02 -0.93
C ARG A 24 -9.89 -1.58 -0.72
N LEU A 25 -9.65 -0.29 -0.86
CA LEU A 25 -8.39 0.34 -0.50
C LEU A 25 -8.51 0.91 0.92
N GLU A 26 -7.96 0.22 1.87
CA GLU A 26 -8.06 0.52 3.31
C GLU A 26 -6.71 1.00 3.85
N ASN A 27 -6.68 2.22 4.35
CA ASN A 27 -5.53 2.72 5.08
C ASN A 27 -5.64 2.25 6.55
N PRO A 28 -4.62 1.66 7.12
CA PRO A 28 -3.27 1.37 6.59
C PRO A 28 -3.09 -0.08 6.12
N ILE A 29 -4.17 -0.85 5.96
CA ILE A 29 -4.14 -2.30 5.77
C ILE A 29 -3.43 -2.69 4.47
N ASN A 30 -3.95 -2.19 3.33
CA ASN A 30 -3.44 -2.53 2.01
C ASN A 30 -3.10 -1.29 1.16
N TRP A 31 -3.41 -0.09 1.66
CA TRP A 31 -3.21 1.15 0.90
C TRP A 31 -2.61 2.25 1.80
N PRO A 32 -1.32 2.10 2.18
CA PRO A 32 -0.61 3.10 2.97
C PRO A 32 -0.31 4.35 2.14
N THR A 33 0.02 5.43 2.84
CA THR A 33 0.48 6.68 2.22
C THR A 33 1.71 6.43 1.34
N VAL A 34 1.77 7.14 0.21
CA VAL A 34 2.82 6.95 -0.82
C VAL A 34 4.23 7.26 -0.30
N ASN A 35 4.35 8.19 0.62
CA ASN A 35 5.62 8.70 1.14
C ASN A 35 5.99 8.19 2.54
N GLU A 36 5.25 7.23 3.07
CA GLU A 36 5.50 6.71 4.41
C GLU A 36 5.51 5.18 4.45
N GLU A 37 6.31 4.65 5.32
CA GLU A 37 6.35 3.23 5.66
C GLU A 37 6.23 3.05 7.17
N PHE A 38 5.42 2.08 7.57
CA PHE A 38 5.34 1.62 8.94
C PHE A 38 6.24 0.41 9.13
N ILE A 39 7.11 0.45 10.12
CA ILE A 39 7.93 -0.69 10.48
C ILE A 39 7.32 -1.37 11.70
N PHE A 40 6.98 -2.64 11.53
CA PHE A 40 6.45 -3.47 12.59
C PHE A 40 7.60 -4.09 13.37
N ASP A 41 7.75 -3.62 14.58
CA ASP A 41 8.70 -4.19 15.56
C ASP A 41 8.01 -5.09 16.60
N GLY A 42 6.75 -5.40 16.39
CA GLY A 42 5.91 -6.12 17.36
C GLY A 42 5.34 -5.25 18.47
N LYS A 43 5.63 -3.96 18.47
CA LYS A 43 5.17 -2.98 19.47
C LYS A 43 4.19 -1.97 18.93
N ALA A 44 3.90 -2.03 17.65
CA ALA A 44 2.94 -1.14 17.01
C ALA A 44 1.52 -1.38 17.52
N PHE A 45 0.74 -0.32 17.64
CA PHE A 45 -0.64 -0.34 18.14
C PHE A 45 -1.61 -1.20 17.32
N TRP A 46 -1.21 -1.60 16.15
CA TRP A 46 -1.98 -2.49 15.30
C TRP A 46 -0.99 -3.35 14.51
N SER A 47 -1.35 -4.57 14.28
CA SER A 47 -0.62 -5.46 13.40
C SER A 47 -1.43 -5.68 12.14
N ALA A 48 -0.95 -5.20 11.01
CA ALA A 48 -1.42 -5.74 9.75
C ALA A 48 -0.87 -7.17 9.64
N PRO A 49 -1.72 -8.17 9.44
CA PRO A 49 -1.27 -9.55 9.38
C PRO A 49 -0.26 -9.77 8.25
N VAL A 50 -0.39 -9.02 7.16
CA VAL A 50 0.56 -9.04 6.04
C VAL A 50 0.58 -7.66 5.40
N MET A 51 1.75 -7.03 5.34
CA MET A 51 1.92 -5.79 4.57
C MET A 51 1.81 -6.07 3.07
N PRO A 52 1.20 -5.16 2.29
CA PRO A 52 1.18 -5.28 0.84
C PRO A 52 2.58 -5.15 0.26
N LEU A 53 2.79 -5.71 -0.92
CA LEU A 53 3.99 -5.43 -1.69
C LEU A 53 4.00 -3.97 -2.13
N ARG A 54 5.14 -3.35 -2.03
CA ARG A 54 5.36 -1.98 -2.48
C ARG A 54 6.51 -1.93 -3.47
N PHE A 55 6.54 -0.90 -4.29
CA PHE A 55 7.66 -0.62 -5.17
C PHE A 55 8.06 0.86 -5.03
N ARG A 56 9.34 1.12 -4.93
CA ARG A 56 9.86 2.49 -4.88
C ARG A 56 9.74 3.15 -6.24
N LEU A 57 9.30 4.40 -6.24
CA LEU A 57 9.15 5.16 -7.48
C LEU A 57 10.48 5.67 -8.05
N ASP A 58 11.51 5.76 -7.23
CA ASP A 58 12.83 6.22 -7.65
C ASP A 58 13.68 5.14 -8.33
N ASN A 59 13.58 3.89 -7.90
CA ASN A 59 14.47 2.81 -8.37
C ASN A 59 13.76 1.51 -8.72
N GLY A 60 12.44 1.44 -8.53
CA GLY A 60 11.64 0.25 -8.83
C GLY A 60 11.85 -0.93 -7.86
N ARG A 61 12.54 -0.74 -6.74
CA ARG A 61 12.75 -1.80 -5.76
C ARG A 61 11.43 -2.25 -5.16
N VAL A 62 11.21 -3.57 -5.13
CA VAL A 62 9.99 -4.19 -4.64
C VAL A 62 10.26 -4.89 -3.31
N GLY A 63 9.32 -4.73 -2.38
CA GLY A 63 9.36 -5.42 -1.09
C GLY A 63 8.17 -5.08 -0.22
N ARG A 64 7.99 -5.80 0.87
CA ARG A 64 6.93 -5.51 1.86
C ARG A 64 7.34 -4.41 2.83
N GLN A 65 8.63 -4.34 3.15
CA GLN A 65 9.26 -3.28 3.93
C GLN A 65 10.44 -2.74 3.13
N ILE A 66 10.27 -1.61 2.49
CA ILE A 66 11.20 -1.12 1.48
C ILE A 66 12.42 -0.46 2.12
N ASN A 67 12.22 0.19 3.26
CA ASN A 67 13.29 0.86 4.00
C ASN A 67 13.93 -0.02 5.08
N ALA A 68 13.38 -1.19 5.39
CA ALA A 68 13.85 -2.02 6.52
C ALA A 68 15.33 -2.40 6.40
N ARG A 69 15.84 -2.66 5.20
CA ARG A 69 17.26 -2.93 4.97
C ARG A 69 18.15 -1.72 5.19
N GLU A 70 17.70 -0.55 4.79
CA GLU A 70 18.42 0.69 5.00
C GLU A 70 18.51 1.02 6.49
N LEU A 71 17.41 0.78 7.22
CA LEU A 71 17.36 0.98 8.66
C LEU A 71 18.21 -0.03 9.44
N LEU A 72 18.16 -1.30 9.08
CA LEU A 72 18.98 -2.34 9.72
C LEU A 72 20.48 -2.14 9.47
N SER A 73 20.85 -1.50 8.37
CA SER A 73 22.23 -1.13 8.09
C SER A 73 22.70 0.13 8.86
N VAL A 74 21.76 0.93 9.32
CA VAL A 74 22.02 2.21 10.05
C VAL A 74 21.99 2.02 11.57
N ILE A 75 21.29 0.99 12.07
CA ILE A 75 21.12 0.74 13.51
C ILE A 75 22.43 0.47 14.30
N PRO A 76 23.55 -0.02 13.75
CA PRO A 76 24.73 -0.28 14.57
C PRO A 76 25.59 0.91 14.89
N SER A 77 25.45 2.00 14.26
CA SER A 77 26.34 3.13 14.48
C SER A 77 25.59 4.41 14.81
N LYS A 78 25.64 4.75 16.08
CA LYS A 78 25.42 6.10 16.63
C LYS A 78 24.67 7.07 15.72
N HIS A 79 23.50 7.47 16.19
CA HIS A 79 22.68 8.57 15.68
C HIS A 79 23.51 9.70 15.06
N ASP A 80 23.63 9.73 13.77
CA ASP A 80 24.20 10.86 13.04
C ASP A 80 23.14 11.83 12.52
N GLY A 81 21.92 11.76 13.07
CA GLY A 81 20.84 12.68 12.77
C GLY A 81 20.18 12.50 11.41
N LYS A 82 20.47 11.43 10.69
CA LYS A 82 19.92 11.19 9.33
C LYS A 82 18.72 10.26 9.30
N GLU A 83 18.24 9.82 10.45
CA GLU A 83 17.02 9.01 10.51
C GLU A 83 15.82 9.86 10.11
N LYS A 84 15.23 9.55 8.98
CA LYS A 84 13.99 10.19 8.49
C LYS A 84 12.75 9.63 9.22
N LYS A 85 12.82 9.53 10.54
CA LYS A 85 11.71 9.08 11.36
C LYS A 85 10.64 10.17 11.45
N ILE A 86 9.40 9.82 11.15
CA ILE A 86 8.26 10.72 11.29
C ILE A 86 7.53 10.43 12.60
N GLY A 87 7.86 11.19 13.65
CA GLY A 87 7.26 11.03 14.97
C GLY A 87 7.68 9.74 15.69
N ASP A 88 7.00 9.42 16.79
CA ASP A 88 7.37 8.32 17.69
C ASP A 88 6.75 6.96 17.33
N ASN A 89 6.10 6.83 16.18
CA ASN A 89 5.21 5.72 15.85
C ASN A 89 5.79 4.73 14.85
N ASN A 90 7.09 4.52 14.79
CA ASN A 90 7.73 3.63 13.80
C ASN A 90 7.35 3.92 12.34
N ARG A 91 7.13 5.20 12.03
CA ARG A 91 6.87 5.71 10.70
C ARG A 91 8.14 6.27 10.12
N TYR A 92 8.43 5.92 8.88
CA TYR A 92 9.62 6.35 8.17
C TYR A 92 9.23 6.96 6.83
N ALA A 93 9.88 8.04 6.46
CA ALA A 93 9.68 8.65 5.15
C ALA A 93 10.27 7.77 4.05
N ILE A 94 9.52 7.62 2.96
CA ILE A 94 10.03 7.04 1.72
C ILE A 94 10.37 8.19 0.79
N ASP A 95 11.64 8.40 0.56
CA ASP A 95 12.10 9.43 -0.36
C ASP A 95 11.57 9.13 -1.77
N LYS A 96 10.95 10.15 -2.41
CA LYS A 96 10.26 10.02 -3.70
C LYS A 96 9.07 9.06 -3.75
N GLY A 97 8.72 8.45 -2.62
CA GLY A 97 7.53 7.63 -2.48
C GLY A 97 7.63 6.20 -2.99
N ALA A 98 6.59 5.44 -2.68
CA ALA A 98 6.40 4.07 -3.15
C ALA A 98 4.93 3.77 -3.43
N GLY A 99 4.68 3.11 -4.53
CA GLY A 99 3.38 2.56 -4.86
C GLY A 99 3.09 1.26 -4.12
N VAL A 100 1.86 0.77 -4.28
CA VAL A 100 1.38 -0.50 -3.72
C VAL A 100 1.03 -1.45 -4.86
N ILE A 101 1.38 -2.71 -4.72
CA ILE A 101 1.01 -3.77 -5.65
C ILE A 101 -0.09 -4.59 -4.98
N LEU A 102 -1.27 -4.57 -5.53
CA LEU A 102 -2.42 -5.30 -5.03
C LEU A 102 -2.87 -6.35 -6.03
N LYS A 103 -3.40 -7.44 -5.52
CA LYS A 103 -4.02 -8.50 -6.31
C LYS A 103 -5.51 -8.53 -6.03
N MET A 104 -6.30 -8.58 -7.07
CA MET A 104 -7.73 -8.77 -6.99
C MET A 104 -8.11 -10.05 -7.75
N PRO A 105 -8.62 -11.07 -7.07
CA PRO A 105 -9.17 -12.24 -7.74
C PRO A 105 -10.34 -11.84 -8.64
N LEU A 106 -10.36 -12.38 -9.84
CA LEU A 106 -11.41 -12.17 -10.83
C LEU A 106 -12.04 -13.47 -11.23
N ASP A 107 -13.30 -13.40 -11.62
CA ASP A 107 -14.02 -14.56 -12.18
C ASP A 107 -13.59 -14.77 -13.64
N SER A 108 -12.89 -15.87 -13.90
CA SER A 108 -12.39 -16.21 -15.22
C SER A 108 -13.46 -16.56 -16.24
N GLU A 109 -14.67 -16.89 -15.77
CA GLU A 109 -15.81 -17.25 -16.63
C GLU A 109 -16.59 -16.03 -17.11
N ARG A 110 -16.28 -14.85 -16.60
CA ARG A 110 -16.95 -13.60 -16.94
C ARG A 110 -16.06 -12.69 -17.73
N LYS A 111 -16.62 -12.04 -18.71
CA LYS A 111 -15.90 -11.03 -19.48
C LYS A 111 -15.88 -9.69 -18.77
N ILE A 112 -14.69 -9.16 -18.55
CA ILE A 112 -14.50 -7.83 -17.97
C ILE A 112 -14.89 -6.79 -19.00
N ARG A 113 -15.73 -5.85 -18.59
CA ARG A 113 -16.11 -4.68 -19.37
C ARG A 113 -15.25 -3.48 -19.05
N ALA A 114 -14.97 -3.25 -17.76
CA ALA A 114 -14.25 -2.07 -17.28
C ALA A 114 -13.59 -2.31 -15.94
N ILE A 115 -12.51 -1.58 -15.70
CA ILE A 115 -11.94 -1.39 -14.36
C ILE A 115 -12.29 0.04 -13.95
N ARG A 116 -12.91 0.18 -12.78
CA ARG A 116 -13.33 1.47 -12.23
C ARG A 116 -12.66 1.71 -10.90
N VAL A 117 -12.18 2.93 -10.67
CA VAL A 117 -11.70 3.39 -9.38
C VAL A 117 -12.65 4.44 -8.85
N LYS A 118 -13.16 4.22 -7.64
CA LYS A 118 -14.07 5.15 -6.97
C LYS A 118 -13.46 5.58 -5.65
N THR A 119 -13.22 6.87 -5.48
CA THR A 119 -12.82 7.44 -4.17
C THR A 119 -14.02 7.55 -3.24
N LEU A 120 -13.82 7.27 -1.97
CA LEU A 120 -14.83 7.34 -0.92
C LEU A 120 -14.64 8.59 -0.03
N SER A 121 -13.51 9.26 -0.16
CA SER A 121 -13.19 10.49 0.55
C SER A 121 -12.73 11.57 -0.42
N ASN A 122 -13.06 12.83 -0.11
CA ASN A 122 -12.64 13.98 -0.91
C ASN A 122 -11.19 14.41 -0.61
N ASP A 123 -10.60 13.90 0.47
CA ASP A 123 -9.27 14.32 0.94
C ASP A 123 -8.15 13.41 0.42
N ILE A 124 -8.47 12.50 -0.47
CA ILE A 124 -7.51 11.55 -1.02
C ILE A 124 -7.40 11.63 -2.53
N VAL A 125 -6.23 11.31 -3.04
CA VAL A 125 -5.97 11.11 -4.47
C VAL A 125 -5.51 9.67 -4.67
N VAL A 126 -6.19 8.95 -5.56
CA VAL A 126 -5.80 7.61 -5.97
C VAL A 126 -5.15 7.68 -7.34
N GLY A 127 -3.90 7.28 -7.43
CA GLY A 127 -3.19 7.13 -8.68
C GLY A 127 -3.13 5.67 -9.11
N LEU A 128 -3.70 5.34 -10.25
CA LEU A 128 -3.54 4.03 -10.87
C LEU A 128 -2.38 4.09 -11.88
N MET A 129 -1.32 3.32 -11.60
CA MET A 129 -0.10 3.37 -12.42
C MET A 129 -0.08 2.29 -13.50
N ALA A 130 -0.55 1.09 -13.18
CA ALA A 130 -0.63 -0.02 -14.13
C ALA A 130 -1.66 -1.05 -13.69
N VAL A 131 -2.20 -1.77 -14.66
CA VAL A 131 -3.06 -2.94 -14.45
C VAL A 131 -2.54 -4.06 -15.33
N THR A 132 -2.39 -5.25 -14.74
CA THR A 132 -2.01 -6.45 -15.47
C THR A 132 -3.03 -7.55 -15.17
N LEU A 133 -3.52 -8.21 -16.20
CA LEU A 133 -4.35 -9.39 -16.06
C LEU A 133 -3.45 -10.63 -16.19
N GLU A 134 -3.46 -11.44 -15.14
CA GLU A 134 -2.79 -12.74 -15.14
C GLU A 134 -3.83 -13.84 -15.34
N LYS A 135 -3.60 -14.69 -16.30
CA LYS A 135 -4.36 -15.94 -16.46
C LYS A 135 -3.61 -17.03 -15.74
N LEU A 136 -4.25 -17.55 -14.73
CA LEU A 136 -3.73 -18.69 -13.96
C LEU A 136 -4.00 -20.01 -14.65
#